data_107d2aa6e3ff40d87548a38a838af761
#
_entry.id   107d2aa6e3ff40d87548a38a838af761
#
_cell.length_a   1.000
_cell.length_b   1.000
_cell.length_c   1.000
_cell.angle_alpha   90.00
_cell.angle_beta   90.00
_cell.angle_gamma   90.00
#
_symmetry.space_group_name_H-M   'P 1'
#
loop_
_entity.id
_entity.type
_entity.pdbx_description
1 polymer ?
#
loop_
_entity_poly.entity_id
_entity_poly.type
_entity_poly.pdbx_seq_one_letter_code
_entity_poly.pdbx_strand_id
1 'polypeptide(L)'
;GRPVPVTRLDNTDETGWDPTDMVEENPTAGTAVIYGAESHSINQGENYDTMAGIWAFNSQREDVTDQLKVEGTVDNMKLGKYTVKYSFTDQGSEICKSIEITVEDDEAPVITRVPVEIKLESYNGQADELADLVASYVNAQDGDTLIRTGVATDGNGKTLDGQALTSLGQDVICVAVNKMESNAGSYTVVCCAQDSSGNRSSYHTVTVTVEK
;
A
#
# COMPACT_ATOMS: atom_id res chain seq x y z
N GLY A 1 -5.65 19.33 -22.45
CA GLY A 1 -4.92 19.20 -23.71
C GLY A 1 -3.51 18.74 -23.41
N ARG A 2 -2.87 18.02 -24.34
CA ARG A 2 -1.47 17.58 -24.22
C ARG A 2 -0.58 18.79 -24.01
N PRO A 3 0.42 18.77 -23.12
CA PRO A 3 1.42 19.82 -23.04
C PRO A 3 2.20 19.89 -24.36
N VAL A 4 2.37 21.07 -24.83
CA VAL A 4 3.15 21.34 -26.04
C VAL A 4 4.47 21.95 -25.60
N PRO A 5 5.63 21.55 -26.16
CA PRO A 5 6.88 22.23 -25.88
C PRO A 5 6.77 23.69 -26.26
N VAL A 6 6.70 24.58 -25.29
CA VAL A 6 6.59 26.01 -25.52
C VAL A 6 7.96 26.65 -25.57
N THR A 7 8.19 27.41 -26.61
CA THR A 7 9.44 28.17 -26.78
C THR A 7 9.45 29.50 -26.05
N ARG A 8 8.29 29.90 -25.52
CA ARG A 8 8.11 31.15 -24.77
C ARG A 8 6.99 30.95 -23.77
N LEU A 9 7.30 31.07 -22.50
CA LEU A 9 6.34 31.03 -21.41
C LEU A 9 5.82 32.45 -21.21
N ASP A 10 4.53 32.62 -21.39
CA ASP A 10 3.84 33.86 -20.98
C ASP A 10 3.26 33.57 -19.57
N ASN A 11 3.70 34.35 -18.61
CA ASN A 11 3.42 34.20 -17.18
C ASN A 11 2.01 34.65 -16.77
N THR A 12 1.09 34.77 -17.70
CA THR A 12 -0.25 35.33 -17.46
C THR A 12 -1.37 34.32 -17.55
N ASP A 13 -1.16 33.04 -17.15
CA ASP A 13 -2.22 32.06 -17.09
C ASP A 13 -3.03 32.23 -15.81
N GLU A 14 -4.28 32.67 -15.95
CA GLU A 14 -5.24 32.83 -14.86
C GLU A 14 -5.74 31.49 -14.29
N THR A 15 -5.31 30.34 -14.83
CA THR A 15 -5.77 29.00 -14.41
C THR A 15 -5.00 28.43 -13.23
N GLY A 16 -3.98 29.14 -12.73
CA GLY A 16 -3.14 28.67 -11.62
C GLY A 16 -2.15 27.57 -12.00
N TRP A 17 -2.07 27.21 -13.29
CA TRP A 17 -1.02 26.35 -13.81
C TRP A 17 0.26 27.18 -13.96
N ASP A 18 1.34 26.74 -13.32
CA ASP A 18 2.65 27.38 -13.41
C ASP A 18 3.47 26.74 -14.53
N PRO A 19 3.67 27.41 -15.66
CA PRO A 19 4.50 26.87 -16.72
C PRO A 19 5.98 26.76 -16.33
N THR A 20 6.40 27.35 -15.20
CA THR A 20 7.76 27.15 -14.69
C THR A 20 8.01 25.75 -14.20
N ASP A 21 6.99 25.02 -13.79
CA ASP A 21 7.09 23.59 -13.43
C ASP A 21 7.53 22.71 -14.61
N MET A 22 7.36 23.21 -15.84
CA MET A 22 7.82 22.54 -17.07
C MET A 22 9.16 23.08 -17.60
N VAL A 23 9.71 24.16 -17.04
CA VAL A 23 10.93 24.79 -17.57
C VAL A 23 12.15 23.90 -17.38
N GLU A 24 12.23 23.17 -16.28
CA GLU A 24 13.34 22.25 -16.01
C GLU A 24 13.29 20.99 -16.90
N GLU A 25 12.09 20.64 -17.41
CA GLU A 25 11.87 19.47 -18.26
C GLU A 25 11.72 19.80 -19.75
N ASN A 26 11.73 21.10 -20.09
CA ASN A 26 11.56 21.50 -21.48
C ASN A 26 12.81 21.10 -22.30
N PRO A 27 12.66 20.27 -23.36
CA PRO A 27 13.81 19.81 -24.11
C PRO A 27 14.55 21.00 -24.72
N THR A 28 15.85 21.03 -24.53
CA THR A 28 16.72 21.93 -25.31
C THR A 28 16.51 21.65 -26.80
N ALA A 29 16.48 22.67 -27.63
CA ALA A 29 16.33 22.48 -29.07
C ALA A 29 17.35 21.45 -29.56
N GLY A 30 16.87 20.43 -30.27
CA GLY A 30 17.67 19.32 -30.76
C GLY A 30 17.79 18.10 -29.84
N THR A 31 17.04 18.03 -28.74
CA THR A 31 17.02 16.87 -27.84
C THR A 31 15.66 16.18 -27.90
N ALA A 32 15.65 14.90 -28.23
CA ALA A 32 14.46 14.07 -28.13
C ALA A 32 14.23 13.65 -26.68
N VAL A 33 12.96 13.57 -26.23
CA VAL A 33 12.63 13.37 -24.81
C VAL A 33 11.31 12.61 -24.62
N ILE A 34 11.23 11.84 -23.52
CA ILE A 34 10.02 11.21 -23.01
C ILE A 34 9.70 11.85 -21.66
N TYR A 35 8.53 12.52 -21.58
CA TYR A 35 8.03 13.14 -20.37
C TYR A 35 7.07 12.25 -19.61
N GLY A 36 6.93 12.52 -18.32
CA GLY A 36 5.96 11.89 -17.43
C GLY A 36 6.29 10.45 -17.04
N ALA A 37 7.33 9.86 -17.64
CA ALA A 37 7.75 8.50 -17.32
C ALA A 37 8.61 8.49 -16.04
N GLU A 38 7.96 8.46 -14.86
CA GLU A 38 8.62 8.47 -13.55
C GLU A 38 8.21 7.27 -12.71
N SER A 39 9.16 6.74 -11.93
CA SER A 39 8.88 5.65 -11.00
C SER A 39 8.00 6.14 -9.87
N HIS A 40 6.95 5.36 -9.55
CA HIS A 40 6.01 5.68 -8.48
C HIS A 40 5.35 4.41 -7.94
N SER A 41 4.60 4.55 -6.84
CA SER A 41 3.77 3.50 -6.27
C SER A 41 2.30 3.71 -6.65
N ILE A 42 1.57 2.60 -6.73
CA ILE A 42 0.12 2.54 -6.84
C ILE A 42 -0.41 1.53 -5.82
N ASN A 43 -1.66 1.70 -5.38
CA ASN A 43 -2.29 0.73 -4.50
C ASN A 43 -2.79 -0.50 -5.25
N GLN A 44 -2.79 -1.64 -4.58
CA GLN A 44 -3.36 -2.86 -5.10
C GLN A 44 -4.82 -2.64 -5.52
N GLY A 45 -5.17 -3.04 -6.74
CA GLY A 45 -6.51 -2.83 -7.31
C GLY A 45 -6.75 -1.46 -7.94
N GLU A 46 -5.84 -0.50 -7.78
CA GLU A 46 -5.94 0.80 -8.42
C GLU A 46 -5.81 0.67 -9.96
N ASN A 47 -6.68 1.37 -10.68
CA ASN A 47 -6.59 1.38 -12.14
C ASN A 47 -5.30 2.07 -12.59
N TYR A 48 -4.48 1.35 -13.33
CA TYR A 48 -3.23 1.85 -13.88
C TYR A 48 -3.22 1.83 -15.39
N ASP A 49 -3.02 3.00 -15.99
CA ASP A 49 -2.81 3.16 -17.44
C ASP A 49 -1.35 3.57 -17.68
N THR A 50 -0.59 2.71 -18.33
CA THR A 50 0.83 2.95 -18.64
C THR A 50 1.08 4.16 -19.52
N MET A 51 0.06 4.65 -20.24
CA MET A 51 0.19 5.82 -21.11
C MET A 51 -0.35 7.12 -20.49
N ALA A 52 -0.99 7.03 -19.31
CA ALA A 52 -1.51 8.22 -18.66
C ALA A 52 -0.39 9.19 -18.28
N GLY A 53 -0.47 10.42 -18.77
CA GLY A 53 0.53 11.44 -18.48
C GLY A 53 1.88 11.29 -19.20
N ILE A 54 2.00 10.39 -20.17
CA ILE A 54 3.23 10.16 -20.93
C ILE A 54 3.16 10.88 -22.27
N TRP A 55 4.22 11.62 -22.60
CA TRP A 55 4.38 12.30 -23.89
C TRP A 55 5.80 12.12 -24.42
N ALA A 56 5.95 12.12 -25.72
CA ALA A 56 7.24 12.06 -26.39
C ALA A 56 7.37 13.15 -27.46
N PHE A 57 8.55 13.77 -27.50
CA PHE A 57 8.91 14.77 -28.50
C PHE A 57 10.22 14.38 -29.15
N ASN A 58 10.28 14.48 -30.50
CA ASN A 58 11.51 14.25 -31.24
C ASN A 58 12.46 15.46 -31.17
N SER A 59 13.64 15.37 -31.78
CA SER A 59 14.62 16.45 -31.83
C SER A 59 14.16 17.69 -32.59
N GLN A 60 13.13 17.57 -33.43
CA GLN A 60 12.47 18.68 -34.13
C GLN A 60 11.33 19.32 -33.28
N ARG A 61 11.09 18.82 -32.06
CA ARG A 61 9.98 19.22 -31.17
C ARG A 61 8.59 18.85 -31.67
N GLU A 62 8.51 17.87 -32.51
CA GLU A 62 7.22 17.31 -32.94
C GLU A 62 6.74 16.31 -31.90
N ASP A 63 5.45 16.31 -31.60
CA ASP A 63 4.80 15.29 -30.76
C ASP A 63 4.82 13.95 -31.47
N VAL A 64 5.54 13.00 -30.92
CA VAL A 64 5.69 11.63 -31.42
C VAL A 64 5.14 10.60 -30.41
N THR A 65 4.28 11.04 -29.51
CA THR A 65 3.70 10.19 -28.46
C THR A 65 3.03 8.93 -29.03
N ASP A 66 2.40 9.06 -30.20
CA ASP A 66 1.77 7.93 -30.88
C ASP A 66 2.77 6.88 -31.45
N GLN A 67 4.07 7.23 -31.47
CA GLN A 67 5.13 6.33 -31.90
C GLN A 67 5.81 5.59 -30.73
N LEU A 68 5.41 5.92 -29.48
CA LEU A 68 5.95 5.24 -28.31
C LEU A 68 5.60 3.75 -28.33
N LYS A 69 6.62 2.96 -28.16
CA LYS A 69 6.53 1.53 -27.83
C LYS A 69 6.58 1.40 -26.33
N VAL A 70 5.67 0.64 -25.77
CA VAL A 70 5.64 0.32 -24.35
C VAL A 70 5.93 -1.16 -24.17
N GLU A 71 6.96 -1.48 -23.40
CA GLU A 71 7.34 -2.84 -23.04
C GLU A 71 7.20 -3.00 -21.51
N GLY A 72 6.66 -4.13 -21.10
CA GLY A 72 6.32 -4.42 -19.70
C GLY A 72 4.83 -4.24 -19.42
N THR A 73 4.37 -4.98 -18.42
CA THR A 73 2.98 -4.93 -17.94
C THR A 73 2.98 -4.80 -16.42
N VAL A 74 2.03 -4.08 -15.89
CA VAL A 74 1.79 -3.95 -14.45
C VAL A 74 0.56 -4.78 -14.11
N ASP A 75 0.72 -5.77 -13.23
CA ASP A 75 -0.40 -6.48 -12.62
C ASP A 75 -0.78 -5.73 -11.35
N ASN A 76 -1.75 -4.84 -11.45
CA ASN A 76 -2.21 -4.02 -10.33
C ASN A 76 -2.91 -4.80 -9.23
N MET A 77 -3.26 -6.08 -9.47
CA MET A 77 -3.84 -6.96 -8.45
C MET A 77 -2.79 -7.70 -7.64
N LYS A 78 -1.51 -7.59 -7.99
CA LYS A 78 -0.44 -8.33 -7.35
C LYS A 78 0.65 -7.41 -6.84
N LEU A 79 0.91 -7.48 -5.54
CA LEU A 79 2.02 -6.73 -4.90
C LEU A 79 3.35 -7.06 -5.54
N GLY A 80 4.17 -6.04 -5.78
CA GLY A 80 5.50 -6.20 -6.32
C GLY A 80 5.97 -5.01 -7.15
N LYS A 81 7.14 -5.19 -7.76
CA LYS A 81 7.78 -4.19 -8.60
C LYS A 81 7.73 -4.60 -10.05
N TYR A 82 7.30 -3.70 -10.88
CA TYR A 82 7.11 -3.89 -12.31
C TYR A 82 7.92 -2.86 -13.09
N THR A 83 8.65 -3.31 -14.09
CA THR A 83 9.39 -2.41 -14.97
C THR A 83 8.59 -2.14 -16.22
N VAL A 84 8.43 -0.86 -16.56
CA VAL A 84 7.82 -0.39 -17.81
C VAL A 84 8.88 0.41 -18.57
N LYS A 85 9.12 0.05 -19.83
CA LYS A 85 10.05 0.75 -20.73
C LYS A 85 9.26 1.42 -21.85
N TYR A 86 9.53 2.69 -22.03
CA TYR A 86 9.04 3.49 -23.16
C TYR A 86 10.17 3.71 -24.12
N SER A 87 9.89 3.59 -25.43
CA SER A 87 10.92 3.88 -26.46
C SER A 87 10.30 4.36 -27.76
N PHE A 88 11.04 5.16 -28.49
CA PHE A 88 10.76 5.53 -29.88
C PHE A 88 12.09 5.76 -30.62
N THR A 89 12.03 5.88 -31.95
CA THR A 89 13.23 6.13 -32.77
C THR A 89 13.23 7.57 -33.26
N ASP A 90 14.31 8.31 -32.99
CA ASP A 90 14.55 9.64 -33.50
C ASP A 90 15.85 9.64 -34.32
N GLN A 91 15.77 10.05 -35.60
CA GLN A 91 16.91 10.10 -36.53
C GLN A 91 17.79 8.83 -36.55
N GLY A 92 17.16 7.67 -36.45
CA GLY A 92 17.83 6.35 -36.45
C GLY A 92 18.42 5.94 -35.10
N SER A 93 18.25 6.73 -34.05
CA SER A 93 18.67 6.42 -32.68
C SER A 93 17.46 6.05 -31.82
N GLU A 94 17.58 5.01 -31.00
CA GLU A 94 16.54 4.66 -30.02
C GLU A 94 16.63 5.63 -28.82
N ILE A 95 15.52 6.27 -28.53
CA ILE A 95 15.31 7.06 -27.31
C ILE A 95 14.48 6.20 -26.38
N CYS A 96 14.93 5.95 -25.16
CA CYS A 96 14.21 5.10 -24.22
C CYS A 96 14.28 5.63 -22.78
N LYS A 97 13.25 5.32 -22.01
CA LYS A 97 13.17 5.57 -20.57
C LYS A 97 12.49 4.38 -19.89
N SER A 98 13.11 3.86 -18.84
CA SER A 98 12.54 2.78 -18.04
C SER A 98 12.16 3.32 -16.67
N ILE A 99 11.00 2.91 -16.17
CA ILE A 99 10.50 3.25 -14.85
C ILE A 99 10.15 1.98 -14.07
N GLU A 100 10.12 2.09 -12.76
CA GLU A 100 9.63 1.06 -11.86
C GLU A 100 8.28 1.49 -11.26
N ILE A 101 7.27 0.67 -11.41
CA ILE A 101 5.97 0.81 -10.74
C ILE A 101 5.94 -0.19 -9.60
N THR A 102 5.72 0.31 -8.39
CA THR A 102 5.53 -0.53 -7.21
C THR A 102 4.04 -0.65 -6.91
N VAL A 103 3.52 -1.87 -6.96
CA VAL A 103 2.16 -2.17 -6.47
C VAL A 103 2.30 -2.52 -4.99
N GLU A 104 1.70 -1.72 -4.15
CA GLU A 104 1.73 -1.85 -2.70
C GLU A 104 0.31 -1.81 -2.13
N ASP A 105 0.16 -2.22 -0.88
CA ASP A 105 -1.07 -2.15 -0.14
C ASP A 105 -0.83 -1.25 1.08
N ASP A 106 -1.49 -0.11 1.14
CA ASP A 106 -1.45 0.85 2.24
C ASP A 106 -2.81 0.98 2.95
N GLU A 107 -3.79 0.16 2.59
CA GLU A 107 -5.08 0.14 3.24
C GLU A 107 -5.04 -0.72 4.50
N ALA A 108 -5.54 -0.16 5.60
CA ALA A 108 -5.61 -0.90 6.84
C ALA A 108 -6.89 -1.77 6.89
N PRO A 109 -6.81 -2.97 7.47
CA PRO A 109 -7.99 -3.81 7.68
C PRO A 109 -9.00 -3.13 8.61
N VAL A 110 -10.27 -3.50 8.46
CA VAL A 110 -11.38 -2.91 9.20
C VAL A 110 -11.95 -3.91 10.20
N ILE A 111 -12.07 -3.50 11.48
CA ILE A 111 -12.81 -4.24 12.49
C ILE A 111 -14.22 -3.67 12.59
N THR A 112 -15.23 -4.49 12.27
CA THR A 112 -16.64 -4.09 12.29
C THR A 112 -17.34 -4.51 13.57
N ARG A 113 -16.79 -5.46 14.33
CA ARG A 113 -17.35 -5.95 15.58
C ARG A 113 -16.25 -6.48 16.51
N VAL A 114 -16.34 -6.07 17.77
CA VAL A 114 -15.52 -6.59 18.88
C VAL A 114 -16.46 -6.96 20.05
N PRO A 115 -16.26 -8.08 20.76
CA PRO A 115 -17.01 -8.38 21.96
C PRO A 115 -16.62 -7.40 23.08
N VAL A 116 -17.59 -7.04 23.90
CA VAL A 116 -17.34 -6.23 25.11
C VAL A 116 -16.66 -7.07 26.18
N GLU A 117 -17.15 -8.31 26.36
CA GLU A 117 -16.68 -9.25 27.37
C GLU A 117 -16.64 -10.66 26.82
N ILE A 118 -15.62 -11.43 27.22
CA ILE A 118 -15.51 -12.87 27.04
C ILE A 118 -15.35 -13.50 28.43
N LYS A 119 -16.19 -14.49 28.76
CA LYS A 119 -16.13 -15.21 30.03
C LYS A 119 -15.49 -16.57 29.85
N LEU A 120 -14.54 -16.88 30.71
CA LEU A 120 -13.83 -18.14 30.78
C LEU A 120 -14.08 -18.80 32.14
N GLU A 121 -14.41 -20.07 32.17
CA GLU A 121 -14.47 -20.81 33.43
C GLU A 121 -13.11 -20.88 34.10
N SER A 122 -12.04 -21.01 33.31
CA SER A 122 -10.63 -21.00 33.76
C SER A 122 -9.73 -20.58 32.61
N TYR A 123 -8.54 -20.08 32.94
CA TYR A 123 -7.49 -19.79 31.99
C TYR A 123 -6.22 -20.58 32.35
N ASN A 124 -5.74 -21.39 31.42
CA ASN A 124 -4.60 -22.30 31.61
C ASN A 124 -3.24 -21.67 31.28
N GLY A 125 -3.20 -20.37 30.97
CA GLY A 125 -1.98 -19.64 30.57
C GLY A 125 -1.57 -19.82 29.11
N GLN A 126 -2.40 -20.50 28.29
CA GLN A 126 -2.12 -20.69 26.85
C GLN A 126 -2.55 -19.45 26.08
N ALA A 127 -1.56 -18.59 25.83
CA ALA A 127 -1.77 -17.29 25.21
C ALA A 127 -2.30 -17.37 23.77
N ASP A 128 -1.84 -18.36 22.98
CA ASP A 128 -2.27 -18.55 21.61
C ASP A 128 -3.71 -19.02 21.53
N GLU A 129 -4.12 -19.94 22.42
CA GLU A 129 -5.52 -20.39 22.51
C GLU A 129 -6.46 -19.23 22.87
N LEU A 130 -6.02 -18.34 23.77
CA LEU A 130 -6.78 -17.14 24.11
C LEU A 130 -6.86 -16.18 22.93
N ALA A 131 -5.77 -15.97 22.20
CA ALA A 131 -5.76 -15.10 21.05
C ALA A 131 -6.71 -15.61 19.94
N ASP A 132 -6.70 -16.90 19.66
CA ASP A 132 -7.62 -17.54 18.71
C ASP A 132 -9.08 -17.42 19.18
N LEU A 133 -9.31 -17.61 20.48
CA LEU A 133 -10.64 -17.43 21.04
C LEU A 133 -11.14 -15.97 20.87
N VAL A 134 -10.34 -14.98 21.22
CA VAL A 134 -10.68 -13.57 21.03
C VAL A 134 -10.95 -13.29 19.55
N ALA A 135 -10.08 -13.76 18.64
CA ALA A 135 -10.23 -13.60 17.21
C ALA A 135 -11.54 -14.21 16.68
N SER A 136 -11.99 -15.32 17.25
CA SER A 136 -13.26 -15.95 16.86
C SER A 136 -14.50 -15.09 17.11
N TYR A 137 -14.42 -14.13 18.02
CA TYR A 137 -15.48 -13.18 18.35
C TYR A 137 -15.34 -11.82 17.64
N VAL A 138 -14.18 -11.56 17.04
CA VAL A 138 -13.90 -10.32 16.30
C VAL A 138 -14.29 -10.51 14.84
N ASN A 139 -15.00 -9.55 14.28
CA ASN A 139 -15.23 -9.48 12.84
C ASN A 139 -14.26 -8.45 12.25
N ALA A 140 -13.24 -8.94 11.57
CA ALA A 140 -12.27 -8.14 10.86
C ALA A 140 -12.17 -8.60 9.41
N GLN A 141 -11.89 -7.66 8.52
CA GLN A 141 -11.69 -7.93 7.10
C GLN A 141 -10.65 -6.98 6.52
N ASP A 142 -9.97 -7.46 5.51
CA ASP A 142 -9.11 -6.69 4.63
C ASP A 142 -9.69 -6.79 3.21
N GLY A 143 -10.14 -5.66 2.66
CA GLY A 143 -11.01 -5.67 1.49
C GLY A 143 -12.19 -6.63 1.70
N ASP A 144 -12.30 -7.64 0.83
CA ASP A 144 -13.32 -8.70 0.91
C ASP A 144 -12.87 -9.94 1.71
N THR A 145 -11.63 -9.96 2.21
CA THR A 145 -11.05 -11.11 2.91
C THR A 145 -11.31 -11.04 4.42
N LEU A 146 -11.91 -12.08 4.99
CA LEU A 146 -12.13 -12.15 6.43
C LEU A 146 -10.87 -12.59 7.15
N ILE A 147 -10.49 -11.82 8.18
CA ILE A 147 -9.37 -12.14 9.08
C ILE A 147 -9.90 -12.94 10.27
N ARG A 148 -9.36 -14.11 10.52
CA ARG A 148 -9.85 -15.02 11.57
C ARG A 148 -8.77 -15.62 12.45
N THR A 149 -7.50 -15.49 12.07
CA THR A 149 -6.37 -16.05 12.83
C THR A 149 -6.00 -15.12 13.96
N GLY A 150 -6.02 -15.61 15.20
CA GLY A 150 -5.53 -14.88 16.35
C GLY A 150 -4.03 -15.07 16.54
N VAL A 151 -3.33 -14.01 16.95
CA VAL A 151 -1.93 -14.08 17.31
C VAL A 151 -1.72 -13.39 18.65
N ALA A 152 -1.17 -14.13 19.62
CA ALA A 152 -0.81 -13.60 20.91
C ALA A 152 0.42 -12.67 20.80
N THR A 153 0.32 -11.47 21.38
CA THR A 153 1.34 -10.43 21.24
C THR A 153 1.75 -9.84 22.59
N ASP A 154 2.90 -9.20 22.58
CA ASP A 154 3.42 -8.43 23.72
C ASP A 154 2.78 -7.03 23.85
N GLY A 155 1.91 -6.66 22.93
CA GLY A 155 1.30 -5.33 22.83
C GLY A 155 2.19 -4.27 22.19
N ASN A 156 3.43 -4.62 21.76
CA ASN A 156 4.39 -3.69 21.13
C ASN A 156 4.71 -4.05 19.68
N GLY A 157 3.84 -4.84 19.03
CA GLY A 157 4.01 -5.19 17.62
C GLY A 157 4.84 -6.43 17.37
N LYS A 158 5.00 -7.27 18.38
CA LYS A 158 5.72 -8.54 18.31
C LYS A 158 4.86 -9.67 18.88
N THR A 159 5.09 -10.86 18.37
CA THR A 159 4.61 -12.11 18.98
C THR A 159 5.30 -12.30 20.34
N LEU A 160 4.79 -13.20 21.17
CA LEU A 160 5.38 -13.47 22.50
C LEU A 160 6.80 -14.05 22.43
N ASP A 161 7.16 -14.72 21.34
CA ASP A 161 8.51 -15.23 21.08
C ASP A 161 9.45 -14.17 20.43
N GLY A 162 8.94 -12.94 20.25
CA GLY A 162 9.72 -11.78 19.80
C GLY A 162 9.78 -11.57 18.29
N GLN A 163 9.05 -12.36 17.50
CA GLN A 163 8.96 -12.18 16.05
C GLN A 163 8.16 -10.91 15.72
N ALA A 164 8.59 -10.14 14.74
CA ALA A 164 7.83 -9.01 14.24
C ALA A 164 6.54 -9.49 13.56
N LEU A 165 5.40 -8.87 13.87
CA LEU A 165 4.11 -9.25 13.29
C LEU A 165 4.09 -9.10 11.76
N THR A 166 4.80 -8.10 11.23
CA THR A 166 4.94 -7.90 9.77
C THR A 166 5.65 -9.04 9.05
N SER A 167 6.46 -9.85 9.77
CA SER A 167 7.16 -10.99 9.19
C SER A 167 6.29 -12.26 9.11
N LEU A 168 5.05 -12.24 9.63
CA LEU A 168 4.14 -13.37 9.54
C LEU A 168 3.62 -13.60 8.10
N GLY A 169 3.58 -12.53 7.28
CA GLY A 169 3.16 -12.61 5.88
C GLY A 169 1.71 -13.06 5.69
N GLN A 170 0.85 -12.80 6.69
CA GLN A 170 -0.57 -13.16 6.69
C GLN A 170 -1.38 -12.15 7.50
N ASP A 171 -2.67 -12.08 7.20
CA ASP A 171 -3.61 -11.25 7.92
C ASP A 171 -3.97 -11.89 9.26
N VAL A 172 -3.89 -11.12 10.34
CA VAL A 172 -4.07 -11.64 11.70
C VAL A 172 -4.84 -10.66 12.59
N ILE A 173 -5.49 -11.20 13.63
CA ILE A 173 -5.97 -10.43 14.76
C ILE A 173 -4.93 -10.52 15.87
N CYS A 174 -4.23 -9.42 16.08
CA CYS A 174 -3.23 -9.28 17.14
C CYS A 174 -3.94 -9.10 18.47
N VAL A 175 -3.64 -9.93 19.45
CA VAL A 175 -4.24 -9.87 20.79
C VAL A 175 -3.12 -9.71 21.83
N ALA A 176 -3.08 -8.56 22.50
CA ALA A 176 -2.11 -8.30 23.56
C ALA A 176 -2.53 -9.00 24.85
N VAL A 177 -1.86 -10.07 25.19
CA VAL A 177 -2.17 -10.96 26.32
C VAL A 177 -1.21 -10.83 27.50
N ASN A 178 -0.27 -9.90 27.44
CA ASN A 178 0.80 -9.72 28.44
C ASN A 178 0.32 -9.35 29.85
N LYS A 179 -0.96 -9.01 30.01
CA LYS A 179 -1.59 -8.70 31.32
C LYS A 179 -2.53 -9.79 31.80
N MET A 180 -2.65 -10.89 31.07
CA MET A 180 -3.47 -12.01 31.47
C MET A 180 -2.77 -12.87 32.52
N GLU A 181 -3.51 -13.26 33.51
CA GLU A 181 -3.08 -14.19 34.57
C GLU A 181 -4.05 -15.36 34.66
N SER A 182 -3.60 -16.48 35.21
CA SER A 182 -4.42 -17.70 35.38
C SER A 182 -5.35 -17.65 36.59
N ASN A 183 -5.39 -16.54 37.32
CA ASN A 183 -6.23 -16.37 38.48
C ASN A 183 -7.63 -15.85 38.11
N ALA A 184 -8.62 -16.15 38.92
CA ALA A 184 -9.94 -15.55 38.79
C ALA A 184 -9.85 -14.02 38.85
N GLY A 185 -10.54 -13.36 37.92
CA GLY A 185 -10.49 -11.90 37.81
C GLY A 185 -10.93 -11.39 36.45
N SER A 186 -11.00 -10.08 36.31
CA SER A 186 -11.28 -9.42 35.04
C SER A 186 -10.04 -8.76 34.49
N TYR A 187 -9.69 -9.10 33.27
CA TYR A 187 -8.49 -8.64 32.56
C TYR A 187 -8.90 -7.88 31.30
N THR A 188 -8.16 -6.86 30.95
CA THR A 188 -8.35 -6.15 29.70
C THR A 188 -7.29 -6.58 28.70
N VAL A 189 -7.71 -7.18 27.60
CA VAL A 189 -6.86 -7.41 26.45
C VAL A 189 -7.11 -6.36 25.37
N VAL A 190 -6.08 -6.04 24.61
CA VAL A 190 -6.17 -5.09 23.49
C VAL A 190 -6.00 -5.88 22.21
N CYS A 191 -6.85 -5.64 21.22
CA CYS A 191 -6.73 -6.26 19.90
C CYS A 191 -6.79 -5.25 18.77
N CYS A 192 -6.16 -5.60 17.66
CA CYS A 192 -6.29 -4.91 16.37
C CYS A 192 -6.16 -5.96 15.26
N ALA A 193 -6.66 -5.65 14.08
CA ALA A 193 -6.36 -6.45 12.89
C ALA A 193 -5.10 -5.89 12.21
N GLN A 194 -4.28 -6.76 11.67
CA GLN A 194 -3.13 -6.42 10.85
C GLN A 194 -3.16 -7.28 9.60
N ASP A 195 -2.95 -6.65 8.43
CA ASP A 195 -2.78 -7.36 7.16
C ASP A 195 -1.35 -7.88 6.95
N SER A 196 -1.15 -8.61 5.88
CA SER A 196 0.16 -9.15 5.48
C SER A 196 1.16 -8.08 5.06
N SER A 197 0.70 -6.88 4.70
CA SER A 197 1.52 -5.71 4.34
C SER A 197 1.98 -4.92 5.58
N GLY A 198 1.35 -5.15 6.75
CA GLY A 198 1.70 -4.53 8.02
C GLY A 198 0.81 -3.34 8.41
N ASN A 199 -0.23 -3.04 7.61
CA ASN A 199 -1.21 -2.02 7.96
C ASN A 199 -2.09 -2.51 9.11
N ARG A 200 -2.55 -1.60 9.97
CA ARG A 200 -3.28 -1.94 11.18
C ARG A 200 -4.57 -1.14 11.31
N SER A 201 -5.62 -1.84 11.74
CA SER A 201 -6.84 -1.21 12.22
C SER A 201 -6.59 -0.40 13.50
N SER A 202 -7.60 0.36 13.92
CA SER A 202 -7.64 0.92 15.27
C SER A 202 -7.60 -0.18 16.33
N TYR A 203 -7.11 0.18 17.53
CA TYR A 203 -7.07 -0.71 18.68
C TYR A 203 -8.43 -0.76 19.37
N HIS A 204 -8.80 -1.95 19.80
CA HIS A 204 -10.02 -2.22 20.55
C HIS A 204 -9.68 -2.95 21.85
N THR A 205 -10.54 -2.77 22.87
CA THR A 205 -10.40 -3.45 24.15
C THR A 205 -11.48 -4.50 24.34
N VAL A 206 -11.09 -5.63 24.90
CA VAL A 206 -11.99 -6.72 25.27
C VAL A 206 -11.74 -7.05 26.73
N THR A 207 -12.80 -7.13 27.54
CA THR A 207 -12.70 -7.64 28.90
C THR A 207 -12.74 -9.17 28.86
N VAL A 208 -11.75 -9.83 29.46
CA VAL A 208 -11.73 -11.28 29.66
C VAL A 208 -11.92 -11.55 31.14
N THR A 209 -13.01 -12.19 31.50
CA THR A 209 -13.31 -12.54 32.87
C THR A 209 -13.06 -14.03 33.10
N VAL A 210 -12.13 -14.33 34.03
CA VAL A 210 -11.81 -15.70 34.45
C VAL A 210 -12.54 -15.97 35.77
N GLU A 211 -13.35 -17.02 35.81
CA GLU A 211 -14.21 -17.33 36.97
C GLU A 211 -13.51 -18.19 38.05
N LYS A 212 -12.48 -18.96 37.68
CA LYS A 212 -11.72 -19.87 38.58
C LYS A 212 -10.22 -19.85 38.27
#